data_703ecf024713675134dc41e2cf278bad
#
_entry.id   703ecf024713675134dc41e2cf278bad
#
_cell.length_a   1.000
_cell.length_b   1.000
_cell.length_c   1.000
_cell.angle_alpha   90.00
_cell.angle_beta   90.00
_cell.angle_gamma   90.00
#
_symmetry.space_group_name_H-M   'P 1'
#
loop_
_entity.id
_entity.type
_entity.pdbx_description
1 polymer ?
#
loop_
_entity_poly.entity_id
_entity_poly.type
_entity_poly.pdbx_seq_one_letter_code
_entity_poly.pdbx_strand_id
1 'polypeptide(L)'
;AVPFLCFILKNASRERNAVKWTVKTLASDHVESKAIGDVVDYLPKVSRMAGRSASALLSDVADNHEDATVRVKALLARARQSGSADKTDNAVADLKIVMTLTKDADLLDEAKEALAEVTKLALGTAAPEINGVDVDGVNFKLSDYRGKVVLLDFWGFW
;
A
#
# COMPACT_ATOMS: atom_id res chain seq x y z
N ALA A 1 18.12 -16.21 -9.54
CA ALA A 1 16.88 -16.82 -8.97
C ALA A 1 15.78 -15.77 -8.81
N VAL A 2 16.03 -14.62 -8.15
CA VAL A 2 14.99 -13.61 -7.83
C VAL A 2 14.20 -13.11 -9.06
N PRO A 3 14.80 -12.78 -10.23
CA PRO A 3 14.02 -12.38 -11.41
C PRO A 3 13.02 -13.44 -11.87
N PHE A 4 13.38 -14.72 -11.78
CA PHE A 4 12.46 -15.82 -12.10
C PHE A 4 11.33 -15.95 -11.08
N LEU A 5 11.63 -15.82 -9.80
CA LEU A 5 10.63 -15.81 -8.73
C LEU A 5 9.66 -14.62 -8.86
N CYS A 6 10.19 -13.46 -9.25
CA CYS A 6 9.38 -12.29 -9.58
C CYS A 6 8.44 -12.56 -10.78
N PHE A 7 8.95 -13.22 -11.83
CA PHE A 7 8.12 -13.63 -12.96
C PHE A 7 6.97 -14.54 -12.55
N ILE A 8 7.20 -15.49 -11.64
CA ILE A 8 6.13 -16.35 -11.09
C ILE A 8 5.07 -15.51 -10.38
N LEU A 9 5.45 -14.59 -9.50
CA LEU A 9 4.48 -13.73 -8.80
C LEU A 9 3.67 -12.85 -9.74
N LYS A 10 4.27 -12.40 -10.85
CA LYS A 10 3.59 -11.61 -11.87
C LYS A 10 2.57 -12.40 -12.67
N ASN A 11 2.94 -13.61 -13.10
CA ASN A 11 2.20 -14.35 -14.12
C ASN A 11 1.40 -15.53 -13.57
N ALA A 12 1.83 -16.13 -12.47
CA ALA A 12 1.16 -17.26 -11.81
C ALA A 12 0.49 -16.85 -10.50
N SER A 13 0.05 -15.62 -10.37
CA SER A 13 -0.55 -15.06 -9.15
C SER A 13 -1.86 -15.78 -8.72
N ARG A 14 -2.50 -16.55 -9.61
CA ARG A 14 -3.68 -17.37 -9.30
C ARG A 14 -3.34 -18.78 -8.83
N GLU A 15 -2.10 -19.21 -9.02
CA GLU A 15 -1.61 -20.55 -8.66
C GLU A 15 -1.12 -20.58 -7.22
N ARG A 16 -2.02 -20.87 -6.29
CA ARG A 16 -1.76 -20.79 -4.84
C ARG A 16 -0.48 -21.49 -4.40
N ASN A 17 -0.21 -22.70 -4.92
CA ASN A 17 0.98 -23.47 -4.51
C ASN A 17 2.28 -22.82 -5.03
N ALA A 18 2.28 -22.35 -6.28
CA ALA A 18 3.40 -21.64 -6.87
C ALA A 18 3.70 -20.35 -6.10
N VAL A 19 2.66 -19.56 -5.77
CA VAL A 19 2.80 -18.33 -4.98
C VAL A 19 3.37 -18.63 -3.60
N LYS A 20 2.82 -19.60 -2.87
CA LYS A 20 3.30 -19.96 -1.53
C LYS A 20 4.75 -20.43 -1.56
N TRP A 21 5.10 -21.30 -2.50
CA TRP A 21 6.47 -21.77 -2.66
C TRP A 21 7.41 -20.60 -2.97
N THR A 22 7.05 -19.73 -3.91
CA THR A 22 7.85 -18.57 -4.30
C THR A 22 8.10 -17.63 -3.12
N VAL A 23 7.06 -17.27 -2.37
CA VAL A 23 7.20 -16.38 -1.19
C VAL A 23 8.07 -17.03 -0.12
N LYS A 24 7.93 -18.34 0.11
CA LYS A 24 8.78 -19.07 1.06
C LYS A 24 10.24 -19.07 0.63
N THR A 25 10.53 -19.35 -0.65
CA THR A 25 11.90 -19.37 -1.20
C THR A 25 12.53 -17.95 -1.14
N LEU A 26 11.75 -16.91 -1.44
CA LEU A 26 12.25 -15.53 -1.29
C LEU A 26 12.62 -15.23 0.16
N ALA A 27 11.80 -15.64 1.11
CA ALA A 27 12.04 -15.39 2.53
C ALA A 27 13.23 -16.17 3.09
N SER A 28 13.42 -17.44 2.65
CA SER A 28 14.50 -18.30 3.19
C SER A 28 15.87 -18.03 2.53
N ASP A 29 15.88 -17.77 1.21
CA ASP A 29 17.12 -17.84 0.44
C ASP A 29 17.52 -16.51 -0.19
N HIS A 30 16.62 -15.51 -0.22
CA HIS A 30 16.83 -14.29 -1.00
C HIS A 30 16.41 -13.00 -0.30
N VAL A 31 16.08 -13.02 0.99
CA VAL A 31 15.60 -11.84 1.72
C VAL A 31 16.62 -10.69 1.69
N GLU A 32 17.91 -10.99 1.72
CA GLU A 32 19.00 -10.01 1.69
C GLU A 32 19.42 -9.58 0.27
N SER A 33 18.80 -10.16 -0.76
CA SER A 33 19.15 -9.84 -2.15
C SER A 33 18.60 -8.47 -2.56
N LYS A 34 19.44 -7.58 -3.09
CA LYS A 34 18.97 -6.29 -3.65
C LYS A 34 17.86 -6.45 -4.70
N ALA A 35 17.86 -7.57 -5.43
CA ALA A 35 16.82 -7.85 -6.42
C ALA A 35 15.44 -8.12 -5.79
N ILE A 36 15.34 -8.31 -4.46
CA ILE A 36 14.04 -8.45 -3.79
C ILE A 36 13.22 -7.15 -3.88
N GLY A 37 13.87 -6.00 -4.04
CA GLY A 37 13.22 -4.72 -4.29
C GLY A 37 12.30 -4.68 -5.51
N ASP A 38 12.49 -5.60 -6.49
CA ASP A 38 11.61 -5.72 -7.65
C ASP A 38 10.39 -6.61 -7.37
N VAL A 39 10.36 -7.25 -6.22
CA VAL A 39 9.32 -8.19 -5.80
C VAL A 39 8.34 -7.57 -4.80
N VAL A 40 8.79 -6.60 -4.01
CA VAL A 40 8.01 -6.06 -2.87
C VAL A 40 6.63 -5.55 -3.27
N ASP A 41 6.48 -4.94 -4.44
CA ASP A 41 5.20 -4.44 -4.96
C ASP A 41 4.18 -5.54 -5.31
N TYR A 42 4.64 -6.79 -5.43
CA TYR A 42 3.77 -7.93 -5.71
C TYR A 42 3.30 -8.64 -4.43
N LEU A 43 4.04 -8.51 -3.32
CA LEU A 43 3.70 -9.16 -2.05
C LEU A 43 2.29 -8.79 -1.53
N PRO A 44 1.87 -7.52 -1.56
CA PRO A 44 0.49 -7.15 -1.23
C PRO A 44 -0.55 -7.84 -2.11
N LYS A 45 -0.30 -7.90 -3.42
CA LYS A 45 -1.22 -8.45 -4.42
C LYS A 45 -1.45 -9.95 -4.26
N VAL A 46 -0.43 -10.68 -3.80
CA VAL A 46 -0.50 -12.12 -3.58
C VAL A 46 -0.81 -12.50 -2.13
N SER A 47 -1.03 -11.55 -1.25
CA SER A 47 -1.27 -11.80 0.19
C SER A 47 -2.47 -12.72 0.45
N ARG A 48 -3.53 -12.67 -0.37
CA ARG A 48 -4.67 -13.58 -0.27
C ARG A 48 -4.30 -15.04 -0.55
N MET A 49 -3.29 -15.28 -1.39
CA MET A 49 -2.82 -16.62 -1.76
C MET A 49 -1.72 -17.13 -0.82
N ALA A 50 -0.73 -16.29 -0.53
CA ALA A 50 0.39 -16.62 0.34
C ALA A 50 0.06 -16.50 1.85
N GLY A 51 -1.04 -15.79 2.18
CA GLY A 51 -1.42 -15.56 3.58
C GLY A 51 -0.40 -14.69 4.30
N ARG A 52 -0.20 -14.97 5.59
CA ARG A 52 0.71 -14.20 6.44
C ARG A 52 2.18 -14.20 5.98
N SER A 53 2.60 -15.18 5.19
CA SER A 53 4.01 -15.26 4.73
C SER A 53 4.40 -14.11 3.83
N ALA A 54 3.50 -13.63 2.95
CA ALA A 54 3.78 -12.47 2.10
C ALA A 54 3.90 -11.18 2.92
N SER A 55 3.02 -10.97 3.88
CA SER A 55 3.08 -9.81 4.77
C SER A 55 4.29 -9.86 5.69
N ALA A 56 4.66 -11.05 6.19
CA ALA A 56 5.85 -11.22 7.02
C ALA A 56 7.13 -10.93 6.23
N LEU A 57 7.25 -11.43 4.99
CA LEU A 57 8.39 -11.13 4.13
C LEU A 57 8.46 -9.62 3.82
N LEU A 58 7.33 -8.98 3.50
CA LEU A 58 7.31 -7.54 3.24
C LEU A 58 7.76 -6.74 4.47
N SER A 59 7.30 -7.12 5.67
CA SER A 59 7.70 -6.46 6.91
C SER A 59 9.19 -6.68 7.20
N ASP A 60 9.71 -7.88 7.01
CA ASP A 60 11.12 -8.17 7.23
C ASP A 60 12.02 -7.35 6.31
N VAL A 61 11.69 -7.27 5.01
CA VAL A 61 12.43 -6.43 4.06
C VAL A 61 12.32 -4.95 4.43
N ALA A 62 11.14 -4.46 4.82
CA ALA A 62 10.93 -3.05 5.18
C ALA A 62 11.72 -2.65 6.45
N ASP A 63 11.80 -3.53 7.42
CA ASP A 63 12.38 -3.22 8.73
C ASP A 63 13.89 -3.50 8.77
N ASN A 64 14.37 -4.56 8.11
CA ASN A 64 15.70 -5.13 8.35
C ASN A 64 16.64 -5.13 7.14
N HIS A 65 16.17 -4.93 5.89
CA HIS A 65 17.03 -5.03 4.72
C HIS A 65 18.14 -3.96 4.75
N GLU A 66 19.39 -4.34 4.47
CA GLU A 66 20.56 -3.44 4.55
C GLU A 66 20.55 -2.33 3.50
N ASP A 67 20.03 -2.63 2.29
CA ASP A 67 19.96 -1.64 1.20
C ASP A 67 18.80 -0.66 1.41
N ALA A 68 19.11 0.61 1.59
CA ALA A 68 18.12 1.65 1.85
C ALA A 68 17.09 1.81 0.72
N THR A 69 17.48 1.60 -0.54
CA THR A 69 16.56 1.69 -1.68
C THR A 69 15.52 0.56 -1.64
N VAL A 70 15.95 -0.64 -1.29
CA VAL A 70 15.05 -1.79 -1.12
C VAL A 70 14.10 -1.57 0.04
N ARG A 71 14.60 -1.06 1.17
CA ARG A 71 13.76 -0.69 2.33
C ARG A 71 12.71 0.34 1.97
N VAL A 72 13.10 1.39 1.25
CA VAL A 72 12.17 2.44 0.79
C VAL A 72 11.04 1.86 -0.03
N LYS A 73 11.34 1.01 -1.02
CA LYS A 73 10.32 0.32 -1.82
C LYS A 73 9.39 -0.54 -0.96
N ALA A 74 9.94 -1.29 -0.01
CA ALA A 74 9.16 -2.15 0.87
C ALA A 74 8.25 -1.35 1.83
N LEU A 75 8.74 -0.24 2.38
CA LEU A 75 7.97 0.67 3.23
C LEU A 75 6.81 1.31 2.46
N LEU A 76 7.06 1.79 1.23
CA LEU A 76 6.01 2.31 0.34
C LEU A 76 4.95 1.24 0.03
N ALA A 77 5.39 0.02 -0.32
CA ALA A 77 4.48 -1.08 -0.60
C ALA A 77 3.65 -1.48 0.64
N ARG A 78 4.23 -1.41 1.86
CA ARG A 78 3.53 -1.69 3.12
C ARG A 78 2.55 -0.59 3.48
N ALA A 79 2.92 0.66 3.33
CA ALA A 79 2.07 1.82 3.60
C ALA A 79 0.80 1.82 2.73
N ARG A 80 0.89 1.40 1.48
CA ARG A 80 -0.26 1.28 0.56
C ARG A 80 -1.28 0.20 0.95
N GLN A 81 -0.95 -0.72 1.86
CA GLN A 81 -1.89 -1.73 2.35
C GLN A 81 -2.84 -1.22 3.44
N SER A 82 -2.71 0.02 3.85
CA SER A 82 -3.50 0.59 4.95
C SER A 82 -4.93 0.81 4.50
N GLY A 83 -5.81 -0.01 4.98
CA GLY A 83 -7.26 0.08 4.73
C GLY A 83 -8.11 0.11 6.02
N SER A 84 -7.47 0.25 7.19
CA SER A 84 -8.17 0.34 8.49
C SER A 84 -7.48 1.35 9.41
N ALA A 85 -8.21 1.90 10.38
CA ALA A 85 -7.71 2.93 11.30
C ALA A 85 -6.39 2.55 11.98
N ASP A 86 -6.28 1.33 12.51
CA ASP A 86 -5.07 0.83 13.17
C ASP A 86 -3.85 0.74 12.23
N LYS A 87 -4.10 0.69 10.91
CA LYS A 87 -3.04 0.66 9.90
C LYS A 87 -2.64 2.05 9.40
N THR A 88 -3.47 3.04 9.65
CA THR A 88 -3.18 4.44 9.26
C THR A 88 -1.94 4.96 9.98
N ASP A 89 -1.83 4.75 11.29
CA ASP A 89 -0.68 5.19 12.08
C ASP A 89 0.61 4.50 11.63
N ASN A 90 0.54 3.20 11.31
CA ASN A 90 1.67 2.45 10.80
C ASN A 90 2.10 2.95 9.41
N ALA A 91 1.15 3.23 8.52
CA ALA A 91 1.45 3.79 7.21
C ALA A 91 2.08 5.19 7.29
N VAL A 92 1.57 6.04 8.18
CA VAL A 92 2.16 7.36 8.45
C VAL A 92 3.59 7.22 8.96
N ALA A 93 3.85 6.26 9.85
CA ALA A 93 5.20 5.98 10.36
C ALA A 93 6.14 5.52 9.24
N ASP A 94 5.71 4.55 8.42
CA ASP A 94 6.47 4.05 7.27
C ASP A 94 6.82 5.17 6.29
N LEU A 95 5.86 6.00 5.91
CA LEU A 95 6.08 7.10 4.97
C LEU A 95 7.03 8.17 5.53
N LYS A 96 6.99 8.45 6.82
CA LYS A 96 7.97 9.32 7.48
C LYS A 96 9.38 8.73 7.43
N ILE A 97 9.52 7.42 7.62
CA ILE A 97 10.81 6.73 7.51
C ILE A 97 11.34 6.83 6.07
N VAL A 98 10.49 6.60 5.06
CA VAL A 98 10.86 6.77 3.64
C VAL A 98 11.48 8.14 3.39
N MET A 99 10.85 9.22 3.89
CA MET A 99 11.36 10.58 3.70
C MET A 99 12.72 10.84 4.37
N THR A 100 13.13 10.00 5.34
CA THR A 100 14.46 10.09 5.95
C THR A 100 15.50 9.24 5.24
N LEU A 101 15.09 8.16 4.59
CA LEU A 101 15.98 7.17 3.98
C LEU A 101 16.39 7.51 2.54
N THR A 102 15.56 8.24 1.79
CA THR A 102 15.83 8.56 0.40
C THR A 102 16.04 10.05 0.17
N LYS A 103 16.85 10.37 -0.85
CA LYS A 103 16.99 11.72 -1.43
C LYS A 103 16.48 11.77 -2.87
N ASP A 104 15.97 10.67 -3.38
CA ASP A 104 15.35 10.57 -4.69
C ASP A 104 14.06 11.39 -4.70
N ALA A 105 13.98 12.34 -5.64
CA ALA A 105 12.87 13.29 -5.69
C ALA A 105 11.54 12.59 -6.01
N ASP A 106 11.54 11.62 -6.90
CA ASP A 106 10.33 10.91 -7.33
C ASP A 106 9.77 10.07 -6.16
N LEU A 107 10.64 9.37 -5.41
CA LEU A 107 10.24 8.60 -4.23
C LEU A 107 9.78 9.49 -3.07
N LEU A 108 10.38 10.67 -2.91
CA LEU A 108 9.95 11.65 -1.91
C LEU A 108 8.57 12.23 -2.24
N ASP A 109 8.31 12.54 -3.50
CA ASP A 109 7.03 13.08 -3.92
C ASP A 109 5.93 12.00 -3.82
N GLU A 110 6.23 10.76 -4.22
CA GLU A 110 5.35 9.60 -4.00
C GLU A 110 5.00 9.41 -2.51
N ALA A 111 5.99 9.50 -1.63
CA ALA A 111 5.75 9.36 -0.18
C ALA A 111 4.90 10.50 0.39
N LYS A 112 5.09 11.74 -0.08
CA LYS A 112 4.28 12.90 0.33
C LYS A 112 2.83 12.78 -0.14
N GLU A 113 2.62 12.35 -1.39
CA GLU A 113 1.28 12.12 -1.94
C GLU A 113 0.56 11.02 -1.16
N ALA A 114 1.22 9.89 -0.93
CA ALA A 114 0.68 8.80 -0.13
C ALA A 114 0.36 9.24 1.31
N LEU A 115 1.22 10.05 1.94
CA LEU A 115 0.98 10.57 3.28
C LEU A 115 -0.23 11.52 3.31
N ALA A 116 -0.36 12.38 2.31
CA ALA A 116 -1.49 13.28 2.20
C ALA A 116 -2.81 12.49 2.00
N GLU A 117 -2.81 11.46 1.19
CA GLU A 117 -3.97 10.59 0.97
C GLU A 117 -4.38 9.86 2.25
N VAL A 118 -3.43 9.19 2.91
CA VAL A 118 -3.67 8.43 4.15
C VAL A 118 -4.19 9.35 5.27
N THR A 119 -3.64 10.57 5.40
CA THR A 119 -4.04 11.50 6.46
C THR A 119 -5.37 12.20 6.19
N LYS A 120 -5.71 12.48 4.93
CA LYS A 120 -6.98 13.12 4.56
C LYS A 120 -8.19 12.22 4.81
N LEU A 121 -8.01 10.90 4.69
CA LEU A 121 -9.09 9.91 4.82
C LEU A 121 -9.05 9.18 6.18
N ALA A 122 -8.20 9.61 7.10
CA ALA A 122 -8.12 9.01 8.43
C ALA A 122 -9.41 9.24 9.24
N LEU A 123 -9.75 8.26 10.08
CA LEU A 123 -10.87 8.41 11.01
C LEU A 123 -10.64 9.61 11.94
N GLY A 124 -11.70 10.40 12.15
CA GLY A 124 -11.65 11.60 12.98
C GLY A 124 -11.14 12.85 12.26
N THR A 125 -10.73 12.75 11.00
CA THR A 125 -10.41 13.92 10.17
C THR A 125 -11.66 14.50 9.49
N ALA A 126 -11.60 15.77 9.13
CA ALA A 126 -12.66 16.37 8.33
C ALA A 126 -12.69 15.71 6.93
N ALA A 127 -13.86 15.21 6.54
CA ALA A 127 -14.03 14.64 5.21
C ALA A 127 -13.71 15.69 4.13
N PRO A 128 -13.05 15.29 3.02
CA PRO A 128 -12.86 16.18 1.87
C PRO A 128 -14.20 16.69 1.35
N GLU A 129 -14.21 17.92 0.86
CA GLU A 129 -15.43 18.53 0.28
C GLU A 129 -15.81 17.79 -1.02
N ILE A 130 -17.09 17.44 -1.12
CA ILE A 130 -17.67 16.88 -2.34
C ILE A 130 -18.65 17.92 -2.88
N ASN A 131 -18.43 18.31 -4.13
CA ASN A 131 -19.35 19.18 -4.87
C ASN A 131 -19.97 18.36 -5.99
N GLY A 132 -21.28 18.40 -6.13
CA GLY A 132 -22.01 17.67 -7.14
C GLY A 132 -23.29 18.35 -7.57
N VAL A 133 -23.93 17.72 -8.53
CA VAL A 133 -25.27 18.07 -8.98
C VAL A 133 -26.13 16.85 -8.76
N ASP A 134 -27.29 17.00 -8.13
CA ASP A 134 -28.22 15.90 -7.91
C ASP A 134 -29.02 15.54 -9.19
N VAL A 135 -29.90 14.55 -9.07
CA VAL A 135 -30.72 14.07 -10.20
C VAL A 135 -31.72 15.13 -10.72
N ASP A 136 -32.02 16.14 -9.92
CA ASP A 136 -32.92 17.25 -10.27
C ASP A 136 -32.15 18.46 -10.83
N GLY A 137 -30.82 18.33 -10.97
CA GLY A 137 -29.95 19.41 -11.47
C GLY A 137 -29.56 20.46 -10.41
N VAL A 138 -29.82 20.18 -9.14
CA VAL A 138 -29.51 21.11 -8.04
C VAL A 138 -28.08 20.88 -7.55
N ASN A 139 -27.31 21.96 -7.44
CA ASN A 139 -25.96 21.90 -6.87
C ASN A 139 -26.04 21.61 -5.37
N PHE A 140 -25.17 20.71 -4.90
CA PHE A 140 -25.00 20.42 -3.48
C PHE A 140 -23.52 20.34 -3.10
N LYS A 141 -23.24 20.50 -1.82
CA LYS A 141 -21.93 20.30 -1.19
C LYS A 141 -22.07 19.38 0.01
N LEU A 142 -21.05 18.56 0.27
CA LEU A 142 -21.04 17.74 1.48
C LEU A 142 -21.16 18.60 2.75
N SER A 143 -20.56 19.78 2.75
CA SER A 143 -20.64 20.75 3.85
C SER A 143 -22.06 21.26 4.16
N ASP A 144 -23.02 21.16 3.23
CA ASP A 144 -24.42 21.56 3.44
C ASP A 144 -25.14 20.63 4.44
N TYR A 145 -24.56 19.46 4.68
CA TYR A 145 -25.08 18.43 5.60
C TYR A 145 -24.43 18.49 6.98
N ARG A 146 -23.69 19.55 7.31
CA ARG A 146 -23.08 19.68 8.65
C ARG A 146 -24.11 19.58 9.76
N GLY A 147 -23.75 18.87 10.84
CA GLY A 147 -24.64 18.57 11.96
C GLY A 147 -25.55 17.36 11.75
N LYS A 148 -25.45 16.69 10.62
CA LYS A 148 -26.14 15.43 10.31
C LYS A 148 -25.16 14.29 10.20
N VAL A 149 -25.64 13.07 10.42
CA VAL A 149 -24.89 11.84 10.06
C VAL A 149 -25.11 11.58 8.57
N VAL A 150 -24.03 11.48 7.81
CA VAL A 150 -24.06 11.24 6.36
C VAL A 150 -23.38 9.90 6.07
N LEU A 151 -24.09 9.04 5.32
CA LEU A 151 -23.52 7.82 4.75
C LEU A 151 -23.25 8.08 3.27
N LEU A 152 -21.98 7.95 2.86
CA LEU A 152 -21.58 8.05 1.46
C LEU A 152 -21.46 6.65 0.87
N ASP A 153 -22.19 6.41 -0.23
CA ASP A 153 -22.12 5.17 -1.01
C ASP A 153 -21.66 5.50 -2.43
N PHE A 154 -20.56 4.89 -2.86
CA PHE A 154 -20.00 5.06 -4.20
C PHE A 154 -20.30 3.82 -5.02
N TRP A 155 -21.20 3.97 -5.98
CA TRP A 155 -21.62 2.87 -6.85
C TRP A 155 -21.54 3.27 -8.33
N GLY A 156 -21.55 2.28 -9.23
CA GLY A 156 -21.53 2.50 -10.67
C GLY A 156 -21.94 1.25 -11.44
N PHE A 157 -22.19 1.43 -12.73
CA PHE A 157 -22.44 0.33 -13.67
C PHE A 157 -21.09 -0.09 -14.28
N TRP A 158 -20.60 -1.29 -13.94
CA TRP A 158 -19.39 -1.93 -14.50
C TRP A 158 -19.58 -3.42 -14.72
#